data_2ba08f32034751c7b36f3e694f45b525
#
_entry.id   2ba08f32034751c7b36f3e694f45b525
#
_cell.length_a   1.000
_cell.length_b   1.000
_cell.length_c   1.000
_cell.angle_alpha   90.00
_cell.angle_beta   90.00
_cell.angle_gamma   90.00
#
_symmetry.space_group_name_H-M   'P 1'
#
loop_
_entity.id
_entity.type
_entity.pdbx_description
1 polymer ?
#
loop_
_entity_poly.entity_id
_entity_poly.type
_entity_poly.pdbx_seq_one_letter_code
_entity_poly.pdbx_strand_id
1 'polypeptide(L)'
;MSQVSLSHRSPACSDRYAGDAFHLLRAGLAGGDKDVPALVTEKPRAFLTLTAPSFGPVHTRRTTTSGRVIPCRCGGYHHPDDTRLGSPTDPDTYDYIGSVLWQAHAGQLWHRFVIALRRALAGHLGVPSRIFRDVARLSYAKVAEYQRRGLVHFHAVVRVDGPDGPGDPTPRGITADVLRAAITTAAQVAVIATERPDGSALLLGWGAQLDLRQITASNASDVEDGDGAISEARLAGYVAKYATKGTGTTEGTDRPVRDAEHIAYLDVSPHHRRMIEICWQLGGLEQYEALNLRRWAHMLGFRGHFLTKSQRYSTTFRAIRGERRSWRVRHELDQLARDTWGEAGDPIDLDSVTVINDWRLLGVGHSNHAERELAMAIAERNRQQRTTRRETRP
;
A
#
# COMPACT_ATOMS: atom_id res chain seq x y z
N MET A 1 -14.02 -7.82 -2.54
CA MET A 1 -14.41 -6.39 -2.50
C MET A 1 -13.13 -5.59 -2.48
N SER A 2 -12.86 -4.77 -3.49
CA SER A 2 -11.67 -3.91 -3.51
C SER A 2 -11.82 -2.80 -2.46
N GLN A 3 -10.73 -2.46 -1.77
CA GLN A 3 -10.70 -1.45 -0.71
C GLN A 3 -11.04 -0.02 -1.20
N VAL A 4 -10.94 0.20 -2.48
CA VAL A 4 -11.25 1.47 -3.17
C VAL A 4 -12.70 1.88 -3.02
N SER A 5 -13.60 0.90 -2.98
CA SER A 5 -15.03 1.12 -2.78
C SER A 5 -15.40 1.62 -1.37
N LEU A 6 -14.52 1.51 -0.38
CA LEU A 6 -14.84 1.82 1.01
C LEU A 6 -14.84 3.33 1.32
N SER A 7 -13.95 4.12 0.71
CA SER A 7 -13.82 5.55 1.01
C SER A 7 -15.05 6.36 0.60
N HIS A 8 -15.63 6.05 -0.55
CA HIS A 8 -16.85 6.71 -1.05
C HIS A 8 -18.14 6.13 -0.49
N ARG A 9 -18.15 4.81 -0.18
CA ARG A 9 -19.35 4.14 0.34
C ARG A 9 -19.46 4.17 1.85
N SER A 10 -18.35 4.17 2.57
CA SER A 10 -18.30 4.21 4.02
C SER A 10 -17.01 4.85 4.52
N PRO A 11 -16.97 6.19 4.65
CA PRO A 11 -15.81 6.90 5.15
C PRO A 11 -15.31 6.36 6.51
N ALA A 12 -16.25 6.00 7.41
CA ALA A 12 -15.92 5.42 8.70
C ALA A 12 -15.20 4.06 8.60
N CYS A 13 -15.57 3.21 7.61
CA CYS A 13 -14.88 1.95 7.38
C CYS A 13 -13.48 2.17 6.79
N SER A 14 -13.33 3.16 5.91
CA SER A 14 -12.03 3.55 5.34
C SER A 14 -11.09 4.06 6.42
N ASP A 15 -11.55 4.96 7.30
CA ASP A 15 -10.75 5.49 8.41
C ASP A 15 -10.34 4.39 9.39
N ARG A 16 -11.25 3.47 9.69
CA ARG A 16 -10.96 2.33 10.56
C ARG A 16 -9.92 1.41 9.94
N TYR A 17 -10.03 1.15 8.64
CA TYR A 17 -9.04 0.38 7.91
C TYR A 17 -7.68 1.07 7.89
N ALA A 18 -7.64 2.41 7.69
CA ALA A 18 -6.43 3.20 7.75
C ALA A 18 -5.72 3.08 9.10
N GLY A 19 -6.49 3.17 10.19
CA GLY A 19 -5.97 2.97 11.53
C GLY A 19 -5.44 1.54 11.77
N ASP A 20 -6.16 0.53 11.28
CA ASP A 20 -5.72 -0.87 11.39
C ASP A 20 -4.44 -1.12 10.58
N ALA A 21 -4.35 -0.58 9.36
CA ALA A 21 -3.17 -0.66 8.52
C ALA A 21 -1.96 0.03 9.15
N PHE A 22 -2.16 1.22 9.75
CA PHE A 22 -1.12 1.93 10.49
C PHE A 22 -0.55 1.08 11.63
N HIS A 23 -1.40 0.51 12.47
CA HIS A 23 -0.96 -0.33 13.58
C HIS A 23 -0.25 -1.61 13.12
N LEU A 24 -0.73 -2.22 12.04
CA LEU A 24 -0.09 -3.39 11.44
C LEU A 24 1.32 -3.09 10.94
N LEU A 25 1.48 -1.97 10.24
CA LEU A 25 2.77 -1.52 9.69
C LEU A 25 3.73 -1.12 10.80
N ARG A 26 3.24 -0.32 11.75
CA ARG A 26 4.03 0.15 12.90
C ARG A 26 4.53 -1.01 13.76
N ALA A 27 3.69 -2.00 14.06
CA ALA A 27 4.12 -3.18 14.83
C ALA A 27 5.34 -3.88 14.18
N GLY A 28 5.36 -4.03 12.86
CA GLY A 28 6.50 -4.61 12.15
C GLY A 28 7.72 -3.70 12.04
N LEU A 29 7.56 -2.38 12.22
CA LEU A 29 8.63 -1.39 12.17
C LEU A 29 9.26 -1.16 13.54
N ALA A 30 8.44 -0.85 14.53
CA ALA A 30 8.90 -0.43 15.86
C ALA A 30 9.00 -1.61 16.84
N GLY A 31 8.25 -2.68 16.64
CA GLY A 31 8.17 -3.77 17.62
C GLY A 31 7.66 -3.32 19.00
N GLY A 32 7.89 -4.15 20.02
CA GLY A 32 7.53 -3.85 21.40
C GLY A 32 6.02 -3.87 21.71
N ASP A 33 5.20 -4.18 20.70
CA ASP A 33 3.74 -4.21 20.79
C ASP A 33 3.19 -5.33 19.88
N LYS A 34 2.00 -5.85 20.17
CA LYS A 34 1.25 -6.82 19.35
C LYS A 34 2.04 -8.08 18.99
N ASP A 35 2.69 -8.67 19.98
CA ASP A 35 3.51 -9.88 19.85
C ASP A 35 4.70 -9.74 18.87
N VAL A 36 5.13 -8.52 18.56
CA VAL A 36 6.32 -8.24 17.78
C VAL A 36 7.43 -7.74 18.71
N PRO A 37 8.56 -8.44 18.84
CA PRO A 37 9.65 -8.04 19.72
C PRO A 37 10.27 -6.69 19.34
N ALA A 38 10.74 -5.92 20.31
CA ALA A 38 11.45 -4.66 20.07
C ALA A 38 12.75 -4.85 19.27
N LEU A 39 13.35 -6.03 19.34
CA LEU A 39 14.54 -6.41 18.55
C LEU A 39 14.43 -6.13 17.04
N VAL A 40 13.23 -6.00 16.48
CA VAL A 40 13.04 -5.68 15.05
C VAL A 40 13.65 -4.33 14.67
N THR A 41 13.84 -3.41 15.64
CA THR A 41 14.42 -2.08 15.41
C THR A 41 15.93 -2.14 15.13
N GLU A 42 16.60 -3.16 15.62
CA GLU A 42 18.04 -3.37 15.49
C GLU A 42 18.43 -4.12 14.20
N LYS A 43 17.44 -4.67 13.49
CA LYS A 43 17.68 -5.51 12.31
C LYS A 43 17.94 -4.68 11.06
N PRO A 44 18.69 -5.23 10.09
CA PRO A 44 18.80 -4.64 8.76
C PRO A 44 17.42 -4.50 8.12
N ARG A 45 17.04 -3.25 7.82
CA ARG A 45 15.73 -2.91 7.23
C ARG A 45 15.87 -1.71 6.31
N ALA A 46 15.04 -1.72 5.30
CA ALA A 46 15.02 -0.68 4.28
C ALA A 46 13.58 -0.38 3.85
N PHE A 47 13.34 0.87 3.52
CA PHE A 47 12.16 1.30 2.77
C PHE A 47 12.54 1.48 1.31
N LEU A 48 11.74 0.92 0.42
CA LEU A 48 11.97 1.00 -1.03
C LEU A 48 10.70 1.34 -1.79
N THR A 49 10.88 2.04 -2.92
CA THR A 49 9.84 2.31 -3.89
C THR A 49 10.23 1.73 -5.24
N LEU A 50 9.47 0.74 -5.70
CA LEU A 50 9.60 0.15 -7.04
C LEU A 50 8.57 0.79 -7.96
N THR A 51 9.04 1.37 -9.06
CA THR A 51 8.22 2.16 -9.98
C THR A 51 8.14 1.48 -11.35
N ALA A 52 7.01 1.64 -12.04
CA ALA A 52 6.85 1.20 -13.41
C ALA A 52 7.82 1.94 -14.34
N PRO A 53 8.29 1.32 -15.43
CA PRO A 53 9.08 1.99 -16.45
C PRO A 53 8.29 3.11 -17.14
N SER A 54 8.94 3.85 -18.01
CA SER A 54 8.27 4.80 -18.88
C SER A 54 7.64 4.06 -20.05
N PHE A 55 6.40 4.40 -20.38
CA PHE A 55 5.69 3.95 -21.58
C PHE A 55 5.46 5.10 -22.58
N GLY A 56 6.10 6.23 -22.34
CA GLY A 56 6.02 7.45 -23.11
C GLY A 56 6.12 8.69 -22.21
N PRO A 57 6.39 9.87 -22.76
CA PRO A 57 6.43 11.10 -22.00
C PRO A 57 5.04 11.49 -21.50
N VAL A 58 4.95 11.94 -20.24
CA VAL A 58 3.71 12.40 -19.61
C VAL A 58 3.84 13.84 -19.12
N HIS A 59 2.73 14.53 -18.99
CA HIS A 59 2.68 15.84 -18.35
C HIS A 59 3.13 15.75 -16.90
N THR A 60 4.12 16.56 -16.54
CA THR A 60 4.69 16.58 -15.20
C THR A 60 4.88 18.02 -14.72
N ARG A 61 4.61 18.27 -13.45
CA ARG A 61 5.06 19.49 -12.79
C ARG A 61 6.49 19.26 -12.30
N ARG A 62 7.44 19.96 -12.89
CA ARG A 62 8.86 19.84 -12.58
C ARG A 62 9.31 21.03 -11.75
N THR A 63 10.11 20.78 -10.73
CA THR A 63 10.75 21.81 -9.91
C THR A 63 12.24 21.52 -9.80
N THR A 64 13.04 22.57 -9.72
CA THR A 64 14.46 22.47 -9.36
C THR A 64 14.60 22.14 -7.87
N THR A 65 15.80 21.80 -7.43
CA THR A 65 16.13 21.65 -6.00
C THR A 65 15.87 22.89 -5.18
N SER A 66 15.96 24.09 -5.81
CA SER A 66 15.62 25.38 -5.20
C SER A 66 14.12 25.71 -5.20
N GLY A 67 13.25 24.78 -5.63
CA GLY A 67 11.80 24.97 -5.65
C GLY A 67 11.26 25.75 -6.86
N ARG A 68 12.12 26.24 -7.78
CA ARG A 68 11.69 26.93 -9.00
C ARG A 68 10.99 25.96 -9.94
N VAL A 69 9.79 26.33 -10.41
CA VAL A 69 9.06 25.55 -11.43
C VAL A 69 9.75 25.70 -12.76
N ILE A 70 9.96 24.58 -13.47
CA ILE A 70 10.52 24.52 -14.83
C ILE A 70 9.50 23.91 -15.79
N PRO A 71 9.58 24.26 -17.10
CA PRO A 71 8.60 23.78 -18.07
C PRO A 71 8.59 22.25 -18.16
N CYS A 72 7.41 21.70 -18.39
CA CYS A 72 7.19 20.33 -18.79
C CYS A 72 7.79 20.06 -20.17
N ARG A 73 7.95 18.80 -20.57
CA ARG A 73 8.38 18.44 -21.93
C ARG A 73 7.42 18.92 -23.03
N CYS A 74 6.16 19.20 -22.68
CA CYS A 74 5.20 19.83 -23.59
C CYS A 74 5.44 21.34 -23.84
N GLY A 75 6.46 21.93 -23.19
CA GLY A 75 6.77 23.37 -23.24
C GLY A 75 6.01 24.23 -22.22
N GLY A 76 4.93 23.75 -21.62
CA GLY A 76 4.08 24.47 -20.68
C GLY A 76 4.45 24.29 -19.21
N TYR A 77 3.97 25.18 -18.37
CA TYR A 77 4.04 25.06 -16.91
C TYR A 77 2.71 24.51 -16.40
N HIS A 78 2.76 23.54 -15.47
CA HIS A 78 1.59 22.92 -14.89
C HIS A 78 1.39 23.37 -13.43
N HIS A 79 0.16 23.77 -13.10
CA HIS A 79 -0.26 23.92 -11.71
C HIS A 79 -0.33 22.56 -11.00
N PRO A 80 -0.14 22.46 -9.67
CA PRO A 80 -0.30 21.17 -8.95
C PRO A 80 -1.64 20.46 -9.19
N ASP A 81 -2.69 21.21 -9.44
CA ASP A 81 -4.06 20.71 -9.67
C ASP A 81 -4.42 20.59 -11.17
N ASP A 82 -3.44 20.76 -12.06
CA ASP A 82 -3.68 20.60 -13.50
C ASP A 82 -4.10 19.13 -13.80
N THR A 83 -5.29 18.96 -14.34
CA THR A 83 -5.89 17.66 -14.66
C THR A 83 -5.12 16.86 -15.70
N ARG A 84 -4.27 17.52 -16.50
CA ARG A 84 -3.39 16.85 -17.47
C ARG A 84 -2.21 16.13 -16.85
N LEU A 85 -1.84 16.48 -15.60
CA LEU A 85 -0.69 15.83 -14.94
C LEU A 85 -0.86 14.32 -14.89
N GLY A 86 0.14 13.59 -15.42
CA GLY A 86 0.13 12.14 -15.53
C GLY A 86 -0.38 11.61 -16.85
N SER A 87 -1.15 12.38 -17.64
CA SER A 87 -1.55 11.98 -18.99
C SER A 87 -0.37 12.11 -19.98
N PRO A 88 -0.35 11.30 -21.05
CA PRO A 88 0.66 11.41 -22.10
C PRO A 88 0.71 12.79 -22.73
N THR A 89 1.91 13.29 -23.04
CA THR A 89 2.07 14.53 -23.85
C THR A 89 1.63 14.32 -25.28
N ASP A 90 1.72 13.09 -25.75
CA ASP A 90 1.25 12.62 -27.04
C ASP A 90 0.62 11.22 -26.86
N PRO A 91 -0.73 11.12 -26.86
CA PRO A 91 -1.43 9.86 -26.70
C PRO A 91 -1.17 8.83 -27.80
N ASP A 92 -0.85 9.26 -29.02
CA ASP A 92 -0.67 8.35 -30.16
C ASP A 92 0.66 7.60 -30.10
N THR A 93 1.67 8.17 -29.45
CA THR A 93 2.99 7.55 -29.26
C THR A 93 3.15 6.85 -27.91
N TYR A 94 2.16 6.94 -27.02
CA TYR A 94 2.21 6.29 -25.72
C TYR A 94 1.93 4.79 -25.84
N ASP A 95 2.80 3.95 -25.26
CA ASP A 95 2.64 2.49 -25.28
C ASP A 95 1.57 2.01 -24.26
N TYR A 96 0.29 2.18 -24.63
CA TYR A 96 -0.84 1.75 -23.79
C TYR A 96 -0.87 0.23 -23.59
N ILE A 97 -0.53 -0.55 -24.62
CA ILE A 97 -0.52 -2.03 -24.53
C ILE A 97 0.53 -2.47 -23.54
N GLY A 98 1.76 -1.99 -23.66
CA GLY A 98 2.83 -2.30 -22.71
C GLY A 98 2.50 -1.86 -21.28
N SER A 99 1.88 -0.69 -21.12
CA SER A 99 1.49 -0.17 -19.80
C SER A 99 0.44 -1.05 -19.11
N VAL A 100 -0.59 -1.50 -19.82
CA VAL A 100 -1.63 -2.40 -19.33
C VAL A 100 -1.08 -3.80 -19.02
N LEU A 101 -0.27 -4.35 -19.89
CA LEU A 101 0.38 -5.66 -19.66
C LEU A 101 1.31 -5.60 -18.46
N TRP A 102 2.10 -4.52 -18.31
CA TRP A 102 2.93 -4.32 -17.11
C TRP A 102 2.08 -4.27 -15.85
N GLN A 103 1.01 -3.49 -15.88
CA GLN A 103 0.08 -3.33 -14.75
C GLN A 103 -0.53 -4.67 -14.31
N ALA A 104 -0.95 -5.49 -15.27
CA ALA A 104 -1.49 -6.83 -15.01
C ALA A 104 -0.46 -7.77 -14.37
N HIS A 105 0.82 -7.61 -14.70
CA HIS A 105 1.91 -8.43 -14.19
C HIS A 105 2.61 -7.84 -12.95
N ALA A 106 2.24 -6.65 -12.48
CA ALA A 106 2.92 -5.97 -11.37
C ALA A 106 3.00 -6.84 -10.10
N GLY A 107 1.96 -7.63 -9.81
CA GLY A 107 1.97 -8.60 -8.70
C GLY A 107 2.97 -9.75 -8.89
N GLN A 108 3.13 -10.24 -10.11
CA GLN A 108 4.11 -11.28 -10.45
C GLN A 108 5.54 -10.72 -10.44
N LEU A 109 5.73 -9.47 -10.89
CA LEU A 109 7.03 -8.78 -10.81
C LEU A 109 7.47 -8.63 -9.35
N TRP A 110 6.56 -8.29 -8.45
CA TRP A 110 6.85 -8.29 -7.02
C TRP A 110 7.28 -9.68 -6.51
N HIS A 111 6.60 -10.73 -6.94
CA HIS A 111 6.97 -12.09 -6.57
C HIS A 111 8.38 -12.46 -7.07
N ARG A 112 8.70 -12.14 -8.34
CA ARG A 112 10.04 -12.32 -8.92
C ARG A 112 11.10 -11.53 -8.17
N PHE A 113 10.80 -10.28 -7.80
CA PHE A 113 11.67 -9.46 -6.95
C PHE A 113 11.98 -10.13 -5.61
N VAL A 114 10.97 -10.62 -4.89
CA VAL A 114 11.15 -11.31 -3.61
C VAL A 114 12.00 -12.58 -3.75
N ILE A 115 11.81 -13.33 -4.84
CA ILE A 115 12.65 -14.52 -5.13
C ILE A 115 14.11 -14.11 -5.40
N ALA A 116 14.31 -13.10 -6.23
CA ALA A 116 15.64 -12.59 -6.57
C ALA A 116 16.36 -12.06 -5.32
N LEU A 117 15.65 -11.32 -4.46
CA LEU A 117 16.20 -10.80 -3.21
C LEU A 117 16.64 -11.92 -2.26
N ARG A 118 15.82 -12.97 -2.12
CA ARG A 118 16.22 -14.15 -1.32
C ARG A 118 17.46 -14.85 -1.89
N ARG A 119 17.55 -14.97 -3.22
CA ARG A 119 18.71 -15.57 -3.90
C ARG A 119 19.98 -14.74 -3.68
N ALA A 120 19.88 -13.41 -3.80
CA ALA A 120 20.99 -12.51 -3.57
C ALA A 120 21.51 -12.60 -2.12
N LEU A 121 20.61 -12.59 -1.14
CA LEU A 121 20.96 -12.75 0.29
C LEU A 121 21.52 -14.14 0.59
N ALA A 122 20.96 -15.20 0.01
CA ALA A 122 21.50 -16.57 0.15
C ALA A 122 22.92 -16.69 -0.42
N GLY A 123 23.14 -16.11 -1.62
CA GLY A 123 24.47 -16.05 -2.24
C GLY A 123 25.49 -15.32 -1.38
N HIS A 124 25.08 -14.19 -0.77
CA HIS A 124 25.94 -13.44 0.15
C HIS A 124 26.32 -14.26 1.41
N LEU A 125 25.40 -15.06 1.94
CA LEU A 125 25.66 -15.97 3.06
C LEU A 125 26.41 -17.25 2.65
N GLY A 126 26.67 -17.47 1.37
CA GLY A 126 27.30 -18.69 0.87
C GLY A 126 26.42 -19.94 1.00
N VAL A 127 25.08 -19.78 1.10
CA VAL A 127 24.14 -20.90 1.26
C VAL A 127 23.25 -21.10 0.02
N PRO A 128 22.86 -22.35 -0.30
CA PRO A 128 21.88 -22.61 -1.34
C PRO A 128 20.54 -21.93 -1.05
N SER A 129 19.90 -21.34 -2.07
CA SER A 129 18.65 -20.61 -1.92
C SER A 129 17.50 -21.45 -1.32
N ARG A 130 17.53 -22.78 -1.49
CA ARG A 130 16.53 -23.70 -0.94
C ARG A 130 16.54 -23.76 0.59
N ILE A 131 17.73 -23.58 1.21
CA ILE A 131 17.89 -23.61 2.68
C ILE A 131 17.94 -22.21 3.29
N PHE A 132 17.77 -21.14 2.50
CA PHE A 132 17.79 -19.77 3.02
C PHE A 132 16.82 -19.57 4.19
N ARG A 133 15.66 -20.26 4.17
CA ARG A 133 14.67 -20.15 5.24
C ARG A 133 15.10 -20.78 6.56
N ASP A 134 16.10 -21.65 6.52
CA ASP A 134 16.64 -22.33 7.71
C ASP A 134 17.72 -21.48 8.39
N VAL A 135 18.19 -20.43 7.73
CA VAL A 135 19.22 -19.51 8.25
C VAL A 135 18.75 -18.07 8.38
N ALA A 136 17.78 -17.64 7.55
CA ALA A 136 17.24 -16.28 7.57
C ALA A 136 15.83 -16.22 6.99
N ARG A 137 15.08 -15.18 7.37
CA ARG A 137 13.77 -14.89 6.79
C ARG A 137 13.69 -13.47 6.25
N LEU A 138 13.16 -13.35 5.05
CA LEU A 138 12.79 -12.05 4.49
C LEU A 138 11.38 -11.69 4.94
N SER A 139 11.27 -10.66 5.76
CA SER A 139 10.01 -10.10 6.22
C SER A 139 9.74 -8.77 5.52
N TYR A 140 8.50 -8.57 5.07
CA TYR A 140 8.13 -7.34 4.36
C TYR A 140 6.67 -6.97 4.55
N ALA A 141 6.38 -5.69 4.40
CA ALA A 141 5.05 -5.15 4.11
C ALA A 141 5.14 -4.29 2.87
N LYS A 142 4.20 -4.49 1.94
CA LYS A 142 4.15 -3.82 0.64
C LYS A 142 2.80 -3.14 0.46
N VAL A 143 2.81 -1.90 -0.01
CA VAL A 143 1.62 -1.13 -0.41
C VAL A 143 1.74 -0.76 -1.88
N ALA A 144 0.64 -0.94 -2.61
CA ALA A 144 0.50 -0.42 -3.96
C ALA A 144 -0.18 0.95 -3.92
N GLU A 145 0.33 1.91 -4.67
CA GLU A 145 -0.26 3.22 -4.88
C GLU A 145 -0.34 3.53 -6.37
N TYR A 146 -1.46 4.10 -6.82
CA TYR A 146 -1.54 4.60 -8.18
C TYR A 146 -0.84 5.95 -8.31
N GLN A 147 0.03 6.05 -9.31
CA GLN A 147 0.53 7.33 -9.79
C GLN A 147 -0.53 8.01 -10.66
N ARG A 148 -0.43 9.33 -10.85
CA ARG A 148 -1.33 10.09 -11.74
C ARG A 148 -1.41 9.55 -13.18
N ARG A 149 -0.36 8.85 -13.63
CA ARG A 149 -0.31 8.18 -14.95
C ARG A 149 -1.03 6.81 -14.98
N GLY A 150 -1.82 6.48 -13.98
CA GLY A 150 -2.61 5.24 -13.93
C GLY A 150 -1.82 3.97 -13.63
N LEU A 151 -0.53 4.03 -13.39
CA LEU A 151 0.30 2.88 -13.07
C LEU A 151 0.58 2.80 -11.58
N VAL A 152 0.60 1.57 -11.04
CA VAL A 152 0.96 1.37 -9.63
C VAL A 152 2.47 1.48 -9.45
N HIS A 153 2.87 2.01 -8.30
CA HIS A 153 4.17 1.78 -7.73
C HIS A 153 4.03 1.09 -6.37
N PHE A 154 5.07 0.36 -5.98
CA PHE A 154 5.07 -0.36 -4.71
C PHE A 154 6.00 0.31 -3.73
N HIS A 155 5.42 0.73 -2.62
CA HIS A 155 6.18 1.09 -1.42
C HIS A 155 6.30 -0.15 -0.54
N ALA A 156 7.50 -0.49 -0.11
CA ALA A 156 7.69 -1.64 0.74
C ALA A 156 8.70 -1.37 1.84
N VAL A 157 8.42 -1.91 3.01
CA VAL A 157 9.38 -2.11 4.09
C VAL A 157 9.88 -3.53 4.00
N VAL A 158 11.17 -3.71 3.98
CA VAL A 158 11.84 -5.01 3.97
C VAL A 158 12.78 -5.10 5.15
N ARG A 159 12.77 -6.25 5.84
CA ARG A 159 13.60 -6.58 6.99
C ARG A 159 14.11 -8.01 6.86
N VAL A 160 15.32 -8.28 7.35
CA VAL A 160 15.85 -9.64 7.44
C VAL A 160 15.83 -10.09 8.90
N ASP A 161 15.12 -11.17 9.16
CA ASP A 161 15.02 -11.83 10.47
C ASP A 161 15.85 -13.10 10.48
N GLY A 162 16.15 -13.65 11.65
CA GLY A 162 16.66 -15.02 11.78
C GLY A 162 15.60 -16.07 11.41
N PRO A 163 15.96 -17.37 11.40
CA PRO A 163 15.10 -18.44 10.90
C PRO A 163 13.74 -18.55 11.63
N ASP A 164 13.67 -18.24 12.91
CA ASP A 164 12.44 -18.33 13.69
C ASP A 164 11.56 -17.06 13.63
N GLY A 165 12.06 -16.01 13.01
CA GLY A 165 11.27 -14.80 12.71
C GLY A 165 11.70 -13.56 13.50
N PRO A 166 10.76 -12.67 13.89
CA PRO A 166 11.09 -11.34 14.41
C PRO A 166 11.81 -11.35 15.75
N GLY A 167 11.68 -12.40 16.56
CA GLY A 167 12.38 -12.56 17.84
C GLY A 167 13.80 -13.13 17.69
N ASP A 168 14.16 -13.61 16.51
CA ASP A 168 15.41 -14.30 16.28
C ASP A 168 16.43 -13.37 15.60
N PRO A 169 17.69 -13.30 16.07
CA PRO A 169 18.70 -12.38 15.53
C PRO A 169 18.94 -12.60 14.04
N THR A 170 19.20 -11.52 13.32
CA THR A 170 19.65 -11.61 11.93
C THR A 170 21.00 -12.31 11.84
N PRO A 171 21.23 -13.20 10.86
CA PRO A 171 22.51 -13.86 10.68
C PRO A 171 23.67 -12.86 10.55
N ARG A 172 24.80 -13.18 11.16
CA ARG A 172 26.02 -12.39 11.02
C ARG A 172 26.40 -12.28 9.54
N GLY A 173 26.80 -11.09 9.12
CA GLY A 173 27.13 -10.80 7.72
C GLY A 173 25.99 -10.14 6.92
N ILE A 174 24.74 -10.21 7.35
CA ILE A 174 23.67 -9.43 6.72
C ILE A 174 23.58 -8.06 7.40
N THR A 175 24.20 -7.07 6.78
CA THR A 175 24.17 -5.66 7.19
C THR A 175 23.11 -4.88 6.40
N ALA A 176 22.86 -3.62 6.77
CA ALA A 176 22.00 -2.72 6.02
C ALA A 176 22.51 -2.50 4.58
N ASP A 177 23.83 -2.42 4.38
CA ASP A 177 24.43 -2.23 3.06
C ASP A 177 24.31 -3.49 2.19
N VAL A 178 24.47 -4.68 2.77
CA VAL A 178 24.23 -5.95 2.10
C VAL A 178 22.77 -6.05 1.66
N LEU A 179 21.84 -5.70 2.54
CA LEU A 179 20.40 -5.67 2.20
C LEU A 179 20.12 -4.68 1.06
N ARG A 180 20.72 -3.50 1.11
CA ARG A 180 20.58 -2.47 0.06
C ARG A 180 21.10 -2.97 -1.28
N ALA A 181 22.30 -3.52 -1.34
CA ALA A 181 22.89 -4.08 -2.55
C ALA A 181 22.03 -5.22 -3.11
N ALA A 182 21.56 -6.13 -2.26
CA ALA A 182 20.69 -7.24 -2.64
C ALA A 182 19.33 -6.74 -3.21
N ILE A 183 18.73 -5.68 -2.63
CA ILE A 183 17.51 -5.06 -3.14
C ILE A 183 17.75 -4.48 -4.53
N THR A 184 18.85 -3.74 -4.72
CA THR A 184 19.18 -3.13 -6.03
C THR A 184 19.36 -4.20 -7.10
N THR A 185 20.14 -5.24 -6.82
CA THR A 185 20.31 -6.38 -7.75
C THR A 185 18.96 -7.06 -8.05
N ALA A 186 18.15 -7.32 -7.01
CA ALA A 186 16.87 -7.99 -7.18
C ALA A 186 15.89 -7.19 -8.04
N ALA A 187 15.89 -5.86 -7.92
CA ALA A 187 15.04 -5.00 -8.74
C ALA A 187 15.44 -5.04 -10.22
N GLN A 188 16.74 -5.10 -10.51
CA GLN A 188 17.25 -5.16 -11.88
C GLN A 188 16.97 -6.49 -12.58
N VAL A 189 17.06 -7.62 -11.85
CA VAL A 189 16.90 -8.97 -12.45
C VAL A 189 15.45 -9.49 -12.41
N ALA A 190 14.54 -8.79 -11.73
CA ALA A 190 13.13 -9.19 -11.66
C ALA A 190 12.42 -8.81 -12.96
N VAL A 191 12.35 -9.75 -13.89
CA VAL A 191 11.73 -9.57 -15.21
C VAL A 191 10.72 -10.68 -15.52
N ILE A 192 9.74 -10.37 -16.37
CA ILE A 192 8.74 -11.29 -16.91
C ILE A 192 8.72 -11.12 -18.43
N ALA A 193 8.86 -12.20 -19.17
CA ALA A 193 8.64 -12.22 -20.61
C ALA A 193 7.15 -12.46 -20.87
N THR A 194 6.58 -11.70 -21.80
CA THR A 194 5.23 -11.86 -22.36
C THR A 194 5.26 -11.46 -23.83
N GLU A 195 4.14 -11.54 -24.50
CA GLU A 195 4.02 -11.15 -25.90
C GLU A 195 3.00 -10.02 -26.04
N ARG A 196 3.14 -9.21 -27.08
CA ARG A 196 2.15 -8.24 -27.54
C ARG A 196 1.09 -8.93 -28.40
N PRO A 197 -0.05 -8.28 -28.70
CA PRO A 197 -1.07 -8.85 -29.58
C PRO A 197 -0.57 -9.27 -30.98
N ASP A 198 0.46 -8.62 -31.47
CA ASP A 198 1.11 -8.90 -32.76
C ASP A 198 2.15 -10.03 -32.70
N GLY A 199 2.29 -10.70 -31.54
CA GLY A 199 3.27 -11.77 -31.30
C GLY A 199 4.68 -11.27 -31.00
N SER A 200 4.94 -9.97 -31.01
CA SER A 200 6.27 -9.44 -30.66
C SER A 200 6.57 -9.63 -29.16
N ALA A 201 7.81 -10.00 -28.86
CA ALA A 201 8.24 -10.23 -27.48
C ALA A 201 8.24 -8.93 -26.66
N LEU A 202 7.77 -9.00 -25.43
CA LEU A 202 7.77 -7.89 -24.48
C LEU A 202 8.40 -8.33 -23.16
N LEU A 203 9.47 -7.65 -22.76
CA LEU A 203 10.11 -7.87 -21.46
C LEU A 203 9.63 -6.82 -20.45
N LEU A 204 8.95 -7.28 -19.42
CA LEU A 204 8.42 -6.45 -18.34
C LEU A 204 9.39 -6.47 -17.16
N GLY A 205 9.74 -5.30 -16.65
CA GLY A 205 10.62 -5.13 -15.49
C GLY A 205 10.24 -3.89 -14.69
N TRP A 206 10.98 -3.62 -13.62
CA TRP A 206 10.87 -2.38 -12.88
C TRP A 206 11.56 -1.24 -13.66
N GLY A 207 11.07 -0.01 -13.48
CA GLY A 207 11.75 1.16 -14.01
C GLY A 207 13.10 1.41 -13.34
N ALA A 208 13.95 2.17 -13.99
CA ALA A 208 15.29 2.51 -13.47
C ALA A 208 15.25 3.32 -12.17
N GLN A 209 14.13 4.00 -11.89
CA GLN A 209 13.96 4.76 -10.65
C GLN A 209 13.63 3.81 -9.49
N LEU A 210 14.63 3.57 -8.65
CA LEU A 210 14.53 2.89 -7.37
C LEU A 210 14.82 3.92 -6.27
N ASP A 211 13.83 4.24 -5.44
CA ASP A 211 14.06 5.00 -4.22
C ASP A 211 14.28 4.00 -3.07
N LEU A 212 15.43 4.12 -2.41
CA LEU A 212 15.87 3.18 -1.37
C LEU A 212 16.40 3.96 -0.18
N ARG A 213 15.67 3.90 0.95
CA ARG A 213 16.01 4.65 2.16
C ARG A 213 16.28 3.72 3.33
N GLN A 214 17.28 4.04 4.11
CA GLN A 214 17.54 3.38 5.38
C GLN A 214 16.47 3.82 6.40
N ILE A 215 16.00 2.87 7.21
CA ILE A 215 15.07 3.15 8.30
C ILE A 215 15.88 3.32 9.57
N THR A 216 15.75 4.49 10.21
CA THR A 216 16.36 4.81 11.51
C THR A 216 15.34 4.68 12.63
N ALA A 217 15.80 4.41 13.85
CA ALA A 217 14.95 4.50 15.04
C ALA A 217 14.49 5.96 15.22
N SER A 218 13.22 6.17 15.51
CA SER A 218 12.70 7.52 15.72
C SER A 218 13.13 8.06 17.08
N ASN A 219 13.94 9.12 17.07
CA ASN A 219 13.96 10.04 18.19
C ASN A 219 12.82 11.05 17.97
N ALA A 220 12.09 11.41 19.01
CA ALA A 220 10.87 12.23 18.98
C ALA A 220 11.04 13.66 18.40
N SER A 221 12.22 14.02 17.95
CA SER A 221 12.61 15.35 17.44
C SER A 221 12.95 15.40 15.94
N ASP A 222 12.72 14.35 15.17
CA ASP A 222 13.16 14.29 13.76
C ASP A 222 12.33 15.21 12.86
N VAL A 223 12.81 16.42 12.76
CA VAL A 223 12.61 17.35 11.63
C VAL A 223 13.14 16.70 10.35
N GLU A 224 12.60 17.07 9.20
CA GLU A 224 13.00 16.60 7.87
C GLU A 224 14.51 16.66 7.66
N ASP A 225 15.19 15.53 7.83
CA ASP A 225 16.56 15.41 7.37
C ASP A 225 16.56 15.19 5.86
N GLY A 226 17.15 16.15 5.14
CA GLY A 226 17.36 16.08 3.70
C GLY A 226 18.29 14.94 3.24
N ASP A 227 18.74 14.07 4.13
CA ASP A 227 19.79 13.07 3.91
C ASP A 227 19.28 11.63 3.69
N GLY A 228 18.04 11.46 3.28
CA GLY A 228 17.56 10.16 2.79
C GLY A 228 17.12 9.13 3.83
N ALA A 229 17.29 9.37 5.12
CA ALA A 229 16.75 8.51 6.18
C ALA A 229 15.29 8.86 6.50
N ILE A 230 14.50 7.88 6.96
CA ILE A 230 13.10 8.08 7.35
C ILE A 230 12.83 7.44 8.71
N SER A 231 12.18 8.16 9.63
CA SER A 231 11.83 7.63 10.95
C SER A 231 10.71 6.59 10.87
N GLU A 232 10.67 5.67 11.84
CA GLU A 232 9.68 4.58 11.89
C GLU A 232 8.24 5.08 11.99
N ALA A 233 8.00 6.08 12.81
CA ALA A 233 6.66 6.64 13.01
C ALA A 233 6.17 7.38 11.75
N ARG A 234 7.05 8.14 11.13
CA ARG A 234 6.78 8.85 9.87
C ARG A 234 6.54 7.87 8.72
N LEU A 235 7.37 6.82 8.64
CA LEU A 235 7.21 5.78 7.63
C LEU A 235 5.92 4.99 7.82
N ALA A 236 5.55 4.61 9.05
CA ALA A 236 4.27 3.92 9.30
C ALA A 236 3.08 4.79 8.90
N GLY A 237 3.11 6.10 9.21
CA GLY A 237 2.10 7.06 8.78
C GLY A 237 2.04 7.23 7.26
N TYR A 238 3.20 7.37 6.63
CA TYR A 238 3.35 7.48 5.18
C TYR A 238 2.77 6.26 4.46
N VAL A 239 3.23 5.06 4.80
CA VAL A 239 2.79 3.82 4.15
C VAL A 239 1.31 3.52 4.43
N ALA A 240 0.80 3.82 5.64
CA ALA A 240 -0.62 3.67 5.97
C ALA A 240 -1.52 4.64 5.18
N LYS A 241 -1.08 5.87 4.96
CA LYS A 241 -1.78 6.84 4.10
C LYS A 241 -1.99 6.27 2.69
N TYR A 242 -0.98 5.65 2.12
CA TYR A 242 -1.07 5.05 0.78
C TYR A 242 -1.85 3.74 0.75
N ALA A 243 -1.82 2.95 1.81
CA ALA A 243 -2.65 1.76 1.93
C ALA A 243 -4.16 2.06 1.86
N THR A 244 -4.54 3.30 2.12
CA THR A 244 -5.93 3.77 2.18
C THR A 244 -6.31 4.77 1.10
N LYS A 245 -5.32 5.37 0.42
CA LYS A 245 -5.52 6.10 -0.83
C LYS A 245 -5.91 5.09 -1.90
N GLY A 246 -7.20 4.85 -2.01
CA GLY A 246 -7.70 4.07 -3.12
C GLY A 246 -7.60 4.84 -4.46
N THR A 247 -8.01 4.20 -5.53
CA THR A 247 -8.17 4.82 -6.86
C THR A 247 -9.14 6.02 -6.86
N GLY A 248 -9.91 6.23 -5.79
CA GLY A 248 -10.94 7.26 -5.70
C GLY A 248 -10.46 8.72 -5.67
N THR A 249 -9.16 8.97 -5.52
CA THR A 249 -8.56 10.30 -5.74
C THR A 249 -7.76 10.37 -7.03
N THR A 250 -7.59 9.26 -7.71
CA THR A 250 -6.91 9.11 -9.00
C THR A 250 -7.72 8.17 -9.88
N GLU A 251 -8.87 8.62 -10.37
CA GLU A 251 -9.42 8.27 -11.67
C GLU A 251 -9.67 6.78 -12.01
N GLY A 252 -9.74 5.88 -11.02
CA GLY A 252 -10.30 4.54 -11.22
C GLY A 252 -11.80 4.54 -10.95
N THR A 253 -12.54 3.64 -11.55
CA THR A 253 -13.95 3.49 -11.21
C THR A 253 -14.11 2.55 -10.02
N ASP A 254 -14.99 2.90 -9.09
CA ASP A 254 -15.29 2.06 -7.91
C ASP A 254 -16.09 0.78 -8.28
N ARG A 255 -16.48 0.64 -9.53
CA ARG A 255 -17.33 -0.45 -10.00
C ARG A 255 -16.69 -1.16 -11.18
N PRO A 256 -16.81 -2.48 -11.27
CA PRO A 256 -16.40 -3.21 -12.46
C PRO A 256 -17.06 -2.67 -13.72
N VAL A 257 -16.30 -2.63 -14.80
CA VAL A 257 -16.81 -2.33 -16.14
C VAL A 257 -17.74 -3.47 -16.56
N ARG A 258 -18.95 -3.14 -17.01
CA ARG A 258 -19.96 -4.13 -17.39
C ARG A 258 -19.78 -4.62 -18.82
N ASP A 259 -19.58 -3.69 -19.72
CA ASP A 259 -19.46 -3.90 -21.17
C ASP A 259 -18.64 -2.78 -21.79
N ALA A 260 -18.39 -2.86 -23.10
CA ALA A 260 -17.62 -1.88 -23.85
C ALA A 260 -18.32 -0.51 -23.92
N GLU A 261 -19.64 -0.49 -23.98
CA GLU A 261 -20.41 0.76 -24.05
C GLU A 261 -20.33 1.53 -22.73
N HIS A 262 -20.34 0.82 -21.61
CA HIS A 262 -20.21 1.42 -20.27
C HIS A 262 -18.92 2.25 -20.14
N ILE A 263 -17.85 1.91 -20.86
CA ILE A 263 -16.57 2.63 -20.80
C ILE A 263 -16.73 4.08 -21.26
N ALA A 264 -17.58 4.34 -22.25
CA ALA A 264 -17.80 5.68 -22.77
C ALA A 264 -18.41 6.64 -21.74
N TYR A 265 -19.17 6.12 -20.77
CA TYR A 265 -19.89 6.89 -19.73
C TYR A 265 -19.14 6.97 -18.39
N LEU A 266 -17.93 6.42 -18.31
CA LEU A 266 -17.14 6.51 -17.09
C LEU A 266 -16.64 7.95 -16.86
N ASP A 267 -16.77 8.44 -15.63
CA ASP A 267 -16.22 9.73 -15.21
C ASP A 267 -14.71 9.56 -14.87
N VAL A 268 -13.90 9.49 -15.92
CA VAL A 268 -12.45 9.32 -15.84
C VAL A 268 -11.77 10.16 -16.92
N SER A 269 -10.49 10.50 -16.73
CA SER A 269 -9.74 11.24 -17.75
C SER A 269 -9.65 10.47 -19.08
N PRO A 270 -9.44 11.15 -20.21
CA PRO A 270 -9.24 10.49 -21.49
C PRO A 270 -8.12 9.44 -21.48
N HIS A 271 -7.02 9.71 -20.77
CA HIS A 271 -5.92 8.78 -20.59
C HIS A 271 -6.34 7.49 -19.89
N HIS A 272 -7.04 7.59 -18.74
CA HIS A 272 -7.50 6.41 -18.00
C HIS A 272 -8.59 5.66 -18.76
N ARG A 273 -9.48 6.36 -19.45
CA ARG A 273 -10.46 5.75 -20.37
C ARG A 273 -9.76 4.89 -21.41
N ARG A 274 -8.71 5.42 -22.05
CA ARG A 274 -7.94 4.67 -23.04
C ARG A 274 -7.27 3.42 -22.43
N MET A 275 -6.72 3.51 -21.24
CA MET A 275 -6.19 2.33 -20.53
C MET A 275 -7.28 1.28 -20.25
N ILE A 276 -8.48 1.70 -19.84
CA ILE A 276 -9.63 0.80 -19.62
C ILE A 276 -10.06 0.13 -20.93
N GLU A 277 -10.14 0.88 -22.03
CA GLU A 277 -10.45 0.35 -23.35
C GLU A 277 -9.45 -0.72 -23.79
N ILE A 278 -8.14 -0.46 -23.63
CA ILE A 278 -7.09 -1.43 -23.95
C ILE A 278 -7.21 -2.66 -23.04
N CYS A 279 -7.46 -2.50 -21.73
CA CYS A 279 -7.74 -3.63 -20.83
C CYS A 279 -8.89 -4.49 -21.36
N TRP A 280 -9.96 -3.85 -21.80
CA TRP A 280 -11.15 -4.52 -22.32
C TRP A 280 -10.89 -5.27 -23.62
N GLN A 281 -10.18 -4.62 -24.56
CA GLN A 281 -9.77 -5.21 -25.85
C GLN A 281 -8.85 -6.40 -25.64
N LEU A 282 -7.74 -6.24 -24.90
CA LEU A 282 -6.80 -7.31 -24.61
C LEU A 282 -7.45 -8.48 -23.87
N GLY A 283 -8.39 -8.19 -22.95
CA GLY A 283 -9.13 -9.22 -22.22
C GLY A 283 -10.13 -10.02 -23.08
N GLY A 284 -10.29 -9.70 -24.35
CA GLY A 284 -11.02 -10.49 -25.33
C GLY A 284 -10.14 -11.47 -26.12
N LEU A 285 -8.81 -11.37 -26.00
CA LEU A 285 -7.87 -12.22 -26.71
C LEU A 285 -7.52 -13.44 -25.87
N GLU A 286 -7.54 -14.63 -26.47
CA GLU A 286 -7.29 -15.92 -25.82
C GLU A 286 -5.94 -15.96 -25.08
N GLN A 287 -4.90 -15.40 -25.68
CA GLN A 287 -3.55 -15.34 -25.10
C GLN A 287 -3.47 -14.59 -23.75
N TYR A 288 -4.45 -13.76 -23.41
CA TYR A 288 -4.52 -12.99 -22.15
C TYR A 288 -5.64 -13.43 -21.22
N GLU A 289 -6.33 -14.54 -21.49
CA GLU A 289 -7.43 -15.04 -20.68
C GLU A 289 -7.03 -15.17 -19.20
N ALA A 290 -5.84 -15.75 -18.93
CA ALA A 290 -5.30 -15.92 -17.57
C ALA A 290 -5.09 -14.60 -16.80
N LEU A 291 -4.99 -13.47 -17.49
CA LEU A 291 -4.84 -12.15 -16.88
C LEU A 291 -6.18 -11.58 -16.38
N ASN A 292 -7.32 -12.08 -16.86
CA ASN A 292 -8.66 -11.60 -16.49
C ASN A 292 -8.83 -10.08 -16.65
N LEU A 293 -8.27 -9.49 -17.71
CA LEU A 293 -8.15 -8.04 -17.87
C LEU A 293 -9.51 -7.33 -17.85
N ARG A 294 -10.57 -7.90 -18.46
CA ARG A 294 -11.93 -7.33 -18.41
C ARG A 294 -12.45 -7.17 -16.99
N ARG A 295 -12.22 -8.16 -16.13
CA ARG A 295 -12.61 -8.11 -14.71
C ARG A 295 -11.89 -6.98 -13.96
N TRP A 296 -10.66 -6.68 -14.33
CA TRP A 296 -9.81 -5.69 -13.66
C TRP A 296 -9.65 -4.40 -14.45
N ALA A 297 -10.43 -4.19 -15.51
CA ALA A 297 -10.38 -3.00 -16.34
C ALA A 297 -10.60 -1.71 -15.53
N HIS A 298 -11.55 -1.72 -14.57
CA HIS A 298 -11.79 -0.62 -13.64
C HIS A 298 -10.59 -0.29 -12.73
N MET A 299 -9.63 -1.19 -12.63
CA MET A 299 -8.36 -1.04 -11.91
C MET A 299 -7.19 -0.88 -12.89
N LEU A 300 -7.45 -0.45 -14.12
CA LEU A 300 -6.44 -0.25 -15.18
C LEU A 300 -5.58 -1.51 -15.41
N GLY A 301 -6.13 -2.71 -15.19
CA GLY A 301 -5.46 -3.99 -15.30
C GLY A 301 -4.75 -4.48 -14.03
N PHE A 302 -4.61 -3.67 -12.99
CA PHE A 302 -4.01 -4.10 -11.73
C PHE A 302 -4.92 -5.06 -10.96
N ARG A 303 -4.43 -6.26 -10.65
CA ARG A 303 -5.17 -7.32 -9.95
C ARG A 303 -4.59 -7.71 -8.58
N GLY A 304 -3.74 -6.87 -8.02
CA GLY A 304 -3.10 -7.11 -6.73
C GLY A 304 -3.87 -6.54 -5.54
N HIS A 305 -3.46 -6.95 -4.33
CA HIS A 305 -3.91 -6.30 -3.11
C HIS A 305 -3.11 -5.03 -2.85
N PHE A 306 -3.77 -3.97 -2.39
CA PHE A 306 -3.09 -2.71 -2.05
C PHE A 306 -2.14 -2.86 -0.88
N LEU A 307 -2.52 -3.59 0.16
CA LEU A 307 -1.64 -3.89 1.29
C LEU A 307 -1.44 -5.40 1.39
N THR A 308 -0.20 -5.83 1.35
CA THR A 308 0.22 -7.21 1.61
C THR A 308 1.42 -7.24 2.52
N LYS A 309 1.56 -8.30 3.30
CA LYS A 309 2.74 -8.55 4.12
C LYS A 309 3.15 -10.01 4.11
N SER A 310 4.42 -10.28 4.37
CA SER A 310 4.87 -11.63 4.70
C SER A 310 4.28 -12.08 6.04
N GLN A 311 4.14 -13.39 6.21
CA GLN A 311 3.44 -13.98 7.36
C GLN A 311 3.98 -13.47 8.72
N ARG A 312 5.31 -13.40 8.86
CA ARG A 312 5.99 -13.06 10.11
C ARG A 312 6.44 -11.60 10.21
N TYR A 313 5.99 -10.72 9.31
CA TYR A 313 6.37 -9.31 9.38
C TYR A 313 5.86 -8.63 10.65
N SER A 314 4.59 -8.84 10.98
CA SER A 314 3.91 -8.24 12.13
C SER A 314 2.62 -9.01 12.45
N THR A 315 1.81 -8.45 13.34
CA THR A 315 0.47 -8.94 13.72
C THR A 315 -0.52 -9.02 12.54
N THR A 316 -1.75 -9.40 12.78
CA THR A 316 -2.83 -9.50 11.79
C THR A 316 -3.93 -8.49 12.05
N PHE A 317 -4.73 -8.15 11.02
CA PHE A 317 -5.94 -7.35 11.19
C PHE A 317 -6.92 -7.99 12.20
N ARG A 318 -6.97 -9.32 12.24
CA ARG A 318 -7.82 -10.06 13.20
C ARG A 318 -7.39 -9.78 14.64
N ALA A 319 -6.09 -9.85 14.91
CA ALA A 319 -5.55 -9.57 16.25
C ALA A 319 -5.80 -8.12 16.66
N ILE A 320 -5.48 -7.14 15.79
CA ILE A 320 -5.72 -5.71 16.06
C ILE A 320 -7.21 -5.43 16.37
N ARG A 321 -8.11 -6.05 15.61
CA ARG A 321 -9.55 -5.87 15.82
C ARG A 321 -10.04 -6.60 17.07
N GLY A 322 -9.45 -7.75 17.40
CA GLY A 322 -9.71 -8.49 18.64
C GLY A 322 -9.32 -7.68 19.87
N GLU A 323 -8.10 -7.16 19.94
CA GLU A 323 -7.64 -6.29 21.02
C GLU A 323 -8.54 -5.08 21.22
N ARG A 324 -8.94 -4.40 20.12
CA ARG A 324 -9.86 -3.26 20.20
C ARG A 324 -11.23 -3.66 20.75
N ARG A 325 -11.71 -4.85 20.40
CA ARG A 325 -12.97 -5.38 20.93
C ARG A 325 -12.84 -5.64 22.43
N SER A 326 -11.80 -6.35 22.85
CA SER A 326 -11.54 -6.67 24.26
C SER A 326 -11.36 -5.42 25.09
N TRP A 327 -10.64 -4.42 24.57
CA TRP A 327 -10.48 -3.12 25.23
C TRP A 327 -11.82 -2.41 25.45
N ARG A 328 -12.72 -2.39 24.45
CA ARG A 328 -14.03 -1.76 24.59
C ARG A 328 -14.88 -2.47 25.62
N VAL A 329 -14.96 -3.79 25.54
CA VAL A 329 -15.71 -4.59 26.52
C VAL A 329 -15.21 -4.30 27.93
N ARG A 330 -13.89 -4.31 28.13
CA ARG A 330 -13.28 -3.99 29.42
C ARG A 330 -13.62 -2.58 29.89
N HIS A 331 -13.48 -1.61 28.99
CA HIS A 331 -13.77 -0.21 29.32
C HIS A 331 -15.25 0.02 29.67
N GLU A 332 -16.17 -0.60 28.95
CA GLU A 332 -17.61 -0.55 29.24
C GLU A 332 -17.93 -1.23 30.59
N LEU A 333 -17.31 -2.36 30.87
CA LEU A 333 -17.47 -3.05 32.16
C LEU A 333 -16.88 -2.24 33.33
N ASP A 334 -15.72 -1.62 33.14
CA ASP A 334 -15.10 -0.74 34.14
C ASP A 334 -15.97 0.50 34.43
N GLN A 335 -16.65 1.03 33.41
CA GLN A 335 -17.62 2.13 33.56
C GLN A 335 -18.84 1.64 34.33
N LEU A 336 -19.42 0.51 33.95
CA LEU A 336 -20.58 -0.07 34.60
C LEU A 336 -20.28 -0.38 36.10
N ALA A 337 -19.09 -0.93 36.39
CA ALA A 337 -18.65 -1.18 37.76
C ALA A 337 -18.58 0.11 38.58
N ARG A 338 -17.97 1.16 38.01
CA ARG A 338 -17.92 2.49 38.67
C ARG A 338 -19.31 3.09 38.93
N ASP A 339 -20.20 2.99 37.93
CA ASP A 339 -21.55 3.51 38.01
C ASP A 339 -22.41 2.75 39.02
N THR A 340 -22.14 1.45 39.20
CA THR A 340 -22.93 0.57 40.11
C THR A 340 -22.39 0.51 41.50
N TRP A 341 -21.07 0.46 41.70
CA TRP A 341 -20.42 0.24 42.99
C TRP A 341 -19.46 1.35 43.44
N GLY A 342 -19.33 2.43 42.66
CA GLY A 342 -18.40 3.52 42.91
C GLY A 342 -16.93 3.17 42.61
N GLU A 343 -16.00 4.10 42.97
CA GLU A 343 -14.56 3.93 42.69
C GLU A 343 -13.89 2.78 43.47
N ALA A 344 -14.55 2.27 44.52
CA ALA A 344 -14.04 1.19 45.40
C ALA A 344 -14.54 -0.22 45.00
N GLY A 345 -15.28 -0.35 43.89
CA GLY A 345 -15.77 -1.64 43.41
C GLY A 345 -14.65 -2.54 42.87
N ASP A 346 -14.72 -3.84 43.14
CA ASP A 346 -13.80 -4.82 42.61
C ASP A 346 -13.91 -4.87 41.06
N PRO A 347 -12.80 -5.07 40.33
CA PRO A 347 -12.83 -5.21 38.88
C PRO A 347 -13.70 -6.40 38.47
N ILE A 348 -14.56 -6.21 37.49
CA ILE A 348 -15.36 -7.30 36.94
C ILE A 348 -14.42 -8.31 36.24
N ASP A 349 -14.47 -9.56 36.69
CA ASP A 349 -13.74 -10.64 36.04
C ASP A 349 -14.29 -10.89 34.63
N LEU A 350 -13.46 -10.65 33.61
CA LEU A 350 -13.83 -10.82 32.19
C LEU A 350 -14.19 -12.25 31.85
N ASP A 351 -13.64 -13.24 32.53
CA ASP A 351 -13.92 -14.65 32.29
C ASP A 351 -15.33 -15.05 32.82
N SER A 352 -15.91 -14.24 33.72
CA SER A 352 -17.28 -14.40 34.22
C SER A 352 -18.35 -13.74 33.33
N VAL A 353 -17.93 -12.95 32.30
CA VAL A 353 -18.83 -12.17 31.49
C VAL A 353 -19.08 -12.82 30.15
N THR A 354 -20.33 -13.11 29.82
CA THR A 354 -20.77 -13.56 28.51
C THR A 354 -21.26 -12.39 27.71
N VAL A 355 -20.53 -12.04 26.60
CA VAL A 355 -20.95 -10.99 25.67
C VAL A 355 -21.88 -11.58 24.62
N ILE A 356 -23.16 -11.22 24.72
CA ILE A 356 -24.17 -11.57 23.72
C ILE A 356 -24.24 -10.43 22.67
N ASN A 357 -23.94 -10.73 21.42
CA ASN A 357 -24.08 -9.77 20.33
C ASN A 357 -25.38 -10.01 19.59
N ASP A 358 -26.29 -9.06 19.69
CA ASP A 358 -27.49 -9.03 18.85
C ASP A 358 -27.32 -7.99 17.75
N TRP A 359 -27.05 -8.48 16.53
CA TRP A 359 -26.85 -7.63 15.35
C TRP A 359 -28.05 -7.71 14.41
N ARG A 360 -28.70 -6.58 14.26
CA ARG A 360 -29.78 -6.42 13.28
C ARG A 360 -29.29 -5.56 12.12
N LEU A 361 -29.34 -6.11 10.89
CA LEU A 361 -29.06 -5.32 9.69
C LEU A 361 -30.22 -4.36 9.45
N LEU A 362 -30.00 -3.06 9.67
CA LEU A 362 -31.02 -2.02 9.43
C LEU A 362 -31.03 -1.53 7.99
N GLY A 363 -29.91 -1.62 7.29
CA GLY A 363 -29.80 -1.20 5.90
C GLY A 363 -28.37 -1.18 5.39
N VAL A 364 -28.22 -1.00 4.08
CA VAL A 364 -26.92 -0.85 3.41
C VAL A 364 -26.95 0.41 2.56
N GLY A 365 -26.01 1.34 2.78
CA GLY A 365 -25.94 2.63 2.09
C GLY A 365 -26.60 3.76 2.86
N HIS A 366 -27.03 4.77 2.14
CA HIS A 366 -27.74 5.96 2.68
C HIS A 366 -29.11 6.05 2.00
N SER A 367 -30.13 6.44 2.76
CA SER A 367 -31.51 6.52 2.28
C SER A 367 -31.70 7.69 1.30
N ASN A 368 -30.90 8.75 1.46
CA ASN A 368 -30.97 9.96 0.64
C ASN A 368 -29.62 10.70 0.62
N HIS A 369 -29.55 11.77 -0.21
CA HIS A 369 -28.33 12.58 -0.36
C HIS A 369 -27.94 13.31 0.93
N ALA A 370 -28.92 13.81 1.69
CA ALA A 370 -28.67 14.54 2.93
C ALA A 370 -28.04 13.64 4.02
N GLU A 371 -28.53 12.40 4.13
CA GLU A 371 -27.96 11.40 5.05
C GLU A 371 -26.51 11.02 4.68
N ARG A 372 -26.22 10.92 3.39
CA ARG A 372 -24.87 10.72 2.88
C ARG A 372 -23.95 11.90 3.22
N GLU A 373 -24.40 13.13 2.99
CA GLU A 373 -23.66 14.36 3.30
C GLU A 373 -23.39 14.50 4.80
N LEU A 374 -24.39 14.22 5.64
CA LEU A 374 -24.24 14.21 7.09
C LEU A 374 -23.18 13.18 7.55
N ALA A 375 -23.24 11.97 7.00
CA ALA A 375 -22.26 10.93 7.31
C ALA A 375 -20.83 11.34 6.89
N MET A 376 -20.68 12.00 5.74
CA MET A 376 -19.40 12.53 5.28
C MET A 376 -18.90 13.67 6.17
N ALA A 377 -19.74 14.60 6.57
CA ALA A 377 -19.40 15.69 7.47
C ALA A 377 -18.98 15.20 8.86
N ILE A 378 -19.65 14.19 9.41
CA ILE A 378 -19.28 13.55 10.68
C ILE A 378 -17.90 12.87 10.56
N ALA A 379 -17.67 12.15 9.47
CA ALA A 379 -16.38 11.48 9.24
C ALA A 379 -15.24 12.49 9.13
N GLU A 380 -15.44 13.60 8.42
CA GLU A 380 -14.45 14.67 8.26
C GLU A 380 -14.15 15.37 9.60
N ARG A 381 -15.18 15.74 10.38
CA ARG A 381 -15.01 16.29 11.72
C ARG A 381 -14.20 15.36 12.64
N ASN A 382 -14.48 14.07 12.58
CA ASN A 382 -13.74 13.08 13.36
C ASN A 382 -12.27 12.98 12.92
N ARG A 383 -11.96 13.14 11.63
CA ARG A 383 -10.57 13.22 11.12
C ARG A 383 -9.85 14.45 11.67
N GLN A 384 -10.47 15.62 11.56
CA GLN A 384 -9.91 16.87 12.05
C GLN A 384 -9.62 16.80 13.54
N GLN A 385 -10.54 16.31 14.35
CA GLN A 385 -10.32 16.12 15.79
C GLN A 385 -9.15 15.17 16.11
N ARG A 386 -8.97 14.11 15.32
CA ARG A 386 -7.82 13.21 15.51
C ARG A 386 -6.51 13.86 15.12
N THR A 387 -6.49 14.70 14.08
CA THR A 387 -5.30 15.44 13.66
C THR A 387 -4.92 16.44 14.74
N THR A 388 -5.84 17.24 15.22
CA THR A 388 -5.61 18.19 16.31
C THR A 388 -5.12 17.51 17.60
N ARG A 389 -5.72 16.37 17.99
CA ARG A 389 -5.24 15.59 19.15
C ARG A 389 -3.83 15.00 18.97
N ARG A 390 -3.39 14.76 17.74
CA ARG A 390 -2.01 14.34 17.45
C ARG A 390 -1.02 15.48 17.53
N GLU A 391 -1.40 16.65 17.06
CA GLU A 391 -0.58 17.88 17.07
C GLU A 391 -0.46 18.48 18.48
N THR A 392 -1.47 18.29 19.34
CA THR A 392 -1.49 18.82 20.72
C THR A 392 -0.99 17.83 21.78
N ARG A 393 -0.55 16.64 21.39
CA ARG A 393 0.02 15.68 22.32
C ARG A 393 1.51 15.94 22.50
N PRO A 394 1.96 16.32 23.73
CA PRO A 394 3.36 16.60 24.03
C PRO A 394 4.28 15.41 23.80
#